data_e7a09def2b157035d0f4a64c0063dafd
#
_entry.id   e7a09def2b157035d0f4a64c0063dafd
#
_cell.length_a   1.000
_cell.length_b   1.000
_cell.length_c   1.000
_cell.angle_alpha   90.00
_cell.angle_beta   90.00
_cell.angle_gamma   90.00
#
_symmetry.space_group_name_H-M   'P 1'
#
loop_
_entity.id
_entity.type
_entity.pdbx_description
1 polymer ?
#
loop_
_entity_poly.entity_id
_entity_poly.type
_entity_poly.pdbx_seq_one_letter_code
_entity_poly.pdbx_strand_id
1 'polypeptide(L)'
;MSQRGSKLPSQRQLRVGEELRHALATIIERGELRDPDLAGHPLTVTEVRASPDLRNATVYVVPLGGGDAGPIVAALNRAKSFLRRRVAGEVRLKFAPDLKFEADTSFDQAERIEELLKSIHDDDAAQDSPEGSHGS
;
A
#
# COMPACT_ATOMS: atom_id res chain seq x y z
N MET A 1 -10.08 -16.99 -13.03
CA MET A 1 -10.27 -16.50 -13.18
C MET A 1 -9.87 -15.52 -13.31
N SER A 2 -9.41 -15.27 -13.50
CA SER A 2 -8.92 -14.39 -13.58
C SER A 2 -9.50 -13.31 -13.73
N GLN A 3 -10.44 -13.21 -13.63
CA GLN A 3 -11.10 -12.19 -13.71
C GLN A 3 -10.78 -11.21 -12.78
N ARG A 4 -10.01 -11.38 -11.81
CA ARG A 4 -9.76 -10.44 -10.88
C ARG A 4 -9.32 -9.20 -11.48
N GLY A 5 -8.55 -9.19 -12.48
CA GLY A 5 -8.06 -7.99 -13.04
C GLY A 5 -9.07 -7.19 -13.79
N SER A 6 -10.13 -7.80 -14.20
CA SER A 6 -11.09 -7.10 -14.99
C SER A 6 -12.27 -6.61 -14.20
N LYS A 7 -12.35 -6.94 -12.91
CA LYS A 7 -13.45 -6.47 -12.13
C LYS A 7 -13.05 -5.33 -11.25
N LEU A 8 -13.79 -4.26 -11.28
CA LEU A 8 -13.55 -3.15 -10.40
C LEU A 8 -14.16 -3.43 -9.04
N PRO A 9 -13.58 -2.94 -7.97
CA PRO A 9 -14.17 -3.12 -6.66
C PRO A 9 -15.51 -2.41 -6.55
N SER A 10 -16.39 -2.96 -5.74
CA SER A 10 -17.69 -2.34 -5.49
C SER A 10 -17.50 -1.11 -4.62
N GLN A 11 -18.53 -0.28 -4.57
CA GLN A 11 -18.50 0.88 -3.68
C GLN A 11 -18.32 0.44 -2.24
N ARG A 12 -18.92 -0.68 -1.86
CA ARG A 12 -18.78 -1.17 -0.51
C ARG A 12 -17.35 -1.60 -0.21
N GLN A 13 -16.71 -2.27 -1.17
CA GLN A 13 -15.30 -2.65 -1.01
C GLN A 13 -14.44 -1.42 -0.84
N LEU A 14 -14.68 -0.38 -1.64
CA LEU A 14 -13.90 0.84 -1.55
C LEU A 14 -14.10 1.55 -0.22
N ARG A 15 -15.33 1.60 0.25
CA ARG A 15 -15.61 2.25 1.51
C ARG A 15 -14.98 1.51 2.68
N VAL A 16 -15.11 0.19 2.68
CA VAL A 16 -14.52 -0.62 3.74
C VAL A 16 -13.01 -0.50 3.70
N GLY A 17 -12.41 -0.51 2.52
CA GLY A 17 -10.97 -0.33 2.39
C GLY A 17 -10.51 0.98 2.99
N GLU A 18 -11.24 2.07 2.74
CA GLU A 18 -10.87 3.36 3.30
C GLU A 18 -11.04 3.40 4.82
N GLU A 19 -12.10 2.80 5.33
CA GLU A 19 -12.28 2.74 6.78
C GLU A 19 -11.17 1.95 7.43
N LEU A 20 -10.78 0.83 6.83
CA LEU A 20 -9.68 0.03 7.34
C LEU A 20 -8.36 0.80 7.28
N ARG A 21 -8.13 1.53 6.20
CA ARG A 21 -6.91 2.28 6.04
C ARG A 21 -6.77 3.33 7.14
N HIS A 22 -7.85 4.07 7.40
CA HIS A 22 -7.82 5.08 8.44
C HIS A 22 -7.62 4.46 9.83
N ALA A 23 -8.31 3.36 10.10
CA ALA A 23 -8.18 2.70 11.39
C ALA A 23 -6.77 2.18 11.60
N LEU A 24 -6.20 1.53 10.59
CA LEU A 24 -4.85 0.99 10.69
C LEU A 24 -3.82 2.09 10.83
N ALA A 25 -3.96 3.17 10.08
CA ALA A 25 -3.03 4.28 10.19
C ALA A 25 -3.04 4.84 11.60
N THR A 26 -4.21 4.99 12.19
CA THR A 26 -4.33 5.50 13.54
C THR A 26 -3.68 4.56 14.55
N ILE A 27 -3.95 3.26 14.43
CA ILE A 27 -3.41 2.27 15.36
C ILE A 27 -1.88 2.25 15.28
N ILE A 28 -1.34 2.28 14.06
CA ILE A 28 0.10 2.26 13.86
C ILE A 28 0.73 3.54 14.40
N GLU A 29 0.09 4.69 14.17
CA GLU A 29 0.62 5.95 14.65
C GLU A 29 0.64 6.05 16.16
N ARG A 30 -0.24 5.35 16.83
CA ARG A 30 -0.24 5.38 18.29
C ARG A 30 0.94 4.64 18.90
N GLY A 31 1.70 3.93 18.07
CA GLY A 31 2.90 3.27 18.54
C GLY A 31 2.66 2.09 19.44
N GLU A 32 1.53 1.44 19.27
CA GLU A 32 1.21 0.29 20.12
C GLU A 32 1.98 -0.96 19.74
N LEU A 33 2.54 -0.98 18.54
CA LEU A 33 3.32 -2.13 18.10
C LEU A 33 4.74 -2.00 18.60
N ARG A 34 5.20 -3.00 19.32
CA ARG A 34 6.50 -2.93 19.97
C ARG A 34 7.59 -3.72 19.30
N ASP A 35 7.31 -4.25 18.13
CA ASP A 35 8.29 -5.02 17.38
C ASP A 35 9.47 -4.11 17.04
N PRO A 36 10.71 -4.54 17.25
CA PRO A 36 11.87 -3.70 16.93
C PRO A 36 11.96 -3.29 15.48
N ASP A 37 11.43 -4.12 14.57
CA ASP A 37 11.43 -3.76 13.17
C ASP A 37 10.43 -2.68 12.84
N LEU A 38 9.55 -2.35 13.78
CA LEU A 38 8.57 -1.28 13.59
C LEU A 38 8.89 -0.06 14.43
N ALA A 39 9.45 -0.28 15.61
CA ALA A 39 9.76 0.82 16.52
C ALA A 39 10.86 1.67 15.93
N GLY A 40 10.61 2.97 15.81
CA GLY A 40 11.59 3.86 15.23
C GLY A 40 11.67 3.80 13.71
N HIS A 41 10.77 3.04 13.07
CA HIS A 41 10.76 2.92 11.62
C HIS A 41 9.40 3.36 11.11
N PRO A 42 9.20 4.65 10.88
CA PRO A 42 7.89 5.13 10.45
C PRO A 42 7.49 4.58 9.11
N LEU A 43 6.22 4.34 8.96
CA LEU A 43 5.66 3.81 7.73
C LEU A 43 4.30 4.44 7.49
N THR A 44 3.80 4.34 6.29
CA THR A 44 2.45 4.79 6.00
C THR A 44 1.68 3.66 5.31
N VAL A 45 0.38 3.60 5.60
CA VAL A 45 -0.52 2.69 4.91
C VAL A 45 -1.04 3.45 3.70
N THR A 46 -0.70 2.99 2.52
CA THR A 46 -1.06 3.70 1.30
C THR A 46 -2.40 3.27 0.74
N GLU A 47 -2.75 2.01 0.94
CA GLU A 47 -3.99 1.50 0.36
C GLU A 47 -4.41 0.24 1.09
N VAL A 48 -5.71 0.02 1.20
CA VAL A 48 -6.23 -1.25 1.70
C VAL A 48 -7.26 -1.74 0.69
N ARG A 49 -7.09 -2.95 0.22
CA ARG A 49 -8.02 -3.57 -0.73
C ARG A 49 -8.78 -4.69 -0.06
N ALA A 50 -10.08 -4.49 0.09
CA ALA A 50 -10.94 -5.50 0.67
C ALA A 50 -11.41 -6.48 -0.40
N SER A 51 -11.54 -7.74 -0.05
CA SER A 51 -12.08 -8.74 -0.97
C SER A 51 -13.57 -8.51 -1.16
N PRO A 52 -14.17 -9.07 -2.22
CA PRO A 52 -15.59 -8.84 -2.46
C PRO A 52 -16.50 -9.27 -1.32
N ASP A 53 -16.13 -10.34 -0.61
CA ASP A 53 -16.92 -10.81 0.53
C ASP A 53 -16.50 -10.12 1.81
N LEU A 54 -15.54 -9.20 1.76
CA LEU A 54 -15.06 -8.42 2.90
C LEU A 54 -14.43 -9.27 3.99
N ARG A 55 -14.02 -10.48 3.66
CA ARG A 55 -13.40 -11.36 4.65
C ARG A 55 -11.90 -11.25 4.70
N ASN A 56 -11.31 -10.67 3.67
CA ASN A 56 -9.87 -10.49 3.59
C ASN A 56 -9.56 -9.08 3.15
N ALA A 57 -8.45 -8.56 3.60
CA ALA A 57 -7.99 -7.24 3.19
C ALA A 57 -6.49 -7.28 3.03
N THR A 58 -6.00 -6.72 1.94
CA THR A 58 -4.57 -6.58 1.71
C THR A 58 -4.21 -5.13 2.00
N VAL A 59 -3.25 -4.95 2.89
CA VAL A 59 -2.83 -3.64 3.37
C VAL A 59 -1.47 -3.33 2.78
N TYR A 60 -1.40 -2.25 2.01
CA TYR A 60 -0.14 -1.86 1.36
C TYR A 60 0.54 -0.77 2.16
N VAL A 61 1.83 -0.92 2.38
CA VAL A 61 2.58 -0.01 3.23
C VAL A 61 3.88 0.41 2.54
N VAL A 62 4.36 1.59 2.94
CA VAL A 62 5.62 2.13 2.45
C VAL A 62 6.40 2.66 3.64
N PRO A 63 7.68 2.31 3.77
CA PRO A 63 8.51 2.92 4.81
C PRO A 63 8.73 4.41 4.48
N LEU A 64 8.56 5.26 5.46
CA LEU A 64 8.71 6.70 5.22
C LEU A 64 10.15 7.13 5.14
N GLY A 65 11.04 6.43 5.75
CA GLY A 65 12.46 6.77 5.69
C GLY A 65 13.18 6.15 4.52
N GLY A 66 12.48 5.46 3.66
CA GLY A 66 13.11 4.69 2.59
C GLY A 66 13.61 3.38 3.12
N GLY A 67 14.36 2.69 2.34
CA GLY A 67 14.93 1.43 2.74
C GLY A 67 14.03 0.26 2.41
N ASP A 68 14.41 -0.90 2.92
CA ASP A 68 13.77 -2.15 2.59
C ASP A 68 12.49 -2.32 3.40
N ALA A 69 11.38 -2.51 2.72
CA ALA A 69 10.10 -2.71 3.38
C ALA A 69 9.96 -4.13 3.94
N GLY A 70 10.83 -5.05 3.56
CA GLY A 70 10.68 -6.45 3.94
C GLY A 70 10.55 -6.68 5.44
N PRO A 71 11.48 -6.17 6.25
CA PRO A 71 11.37 -6.37 7.71
C PRO A 71 10.11 -5.75 8.29
N ILE A 72 9.70 -4.60 7.77
CA ILE A 72 8.49 -3.93 8.23
C ILE A 72 7.27 -4.77 7.90
N VAL A 73 7.20 -5.27 6.68
CA VAL A 73 6.08 -6.10 6.25
C VAL A 73 6.01 -7.38 7.07
N ALA A 74 7.17 -8.00 7.30
CA ALA A 74 7.22 -9.22 8.10
C ALA A 74 6.73 -8.96 9.53
N ALA A 75 7.13 -7.83 10.11
CA ALA A 75 6.73 -7.48 11.46
C ALA A 75 5.23 -7.21 11.54
N LEU A 76 4.68 -6.52 10.54
CA LEU A 76 3.25 -6.28 10.52
C LEU A 76 2.46 -7.57 10.40
N ASN A 77 2.95 -8.50 9.57
CA ASN A 77 2.27 -9.78 9.44
C ASN A 77 2.38 -10.61 10.71
N ARG A 78 3.46 -10.47 11.47
CA ARG A 78 3.55 -11.13 12.78
C ARG A 78 2.53 -10.56 13.75
N ALA A 79 2.18 -9.28 13.61
CA ALA A 79 1.25 -8.60 14.49
C ALA A 79 -0.18 -8.59 13.95
N LYS A 80 -0.46 -9.33 12.88
CA LYS A 80 -1.75 -9.18 12.21
C LYS A 80 -2.94 -9.55 13.07
N SER A 81 -2.79 -10.51 13.98
CA SER A 81 -3.89 -10.88 14.85
C SER A 81 -4.22 -9.76 15.83
N PHE A 82 -3.20 -9.13 16.38
CA PHE A 82 -3.39 -7.99 17.26
C PHE A 82 -4.04 -6.84 16.49
N LEU A 83 -3.56 -6.57 15.29
CA LEU A 83 -4.10 -5.49 14.47
C LEU A 83 -5.55 -5.76 14.08
N ARG A 84 -5.86 -7.00 13.77
CA ARG A 84 -7.23 -7.37 13.44
C ARG A 84 -8.16 -7.11 14.61
N ARG A 85 -7.73 -7.45 15.81
CA ARG A 85 -8.56 -7.20 17.00
C ARG A 85 -8.74 -5.71 17.25
N ARG A 86 -7.69 -4.92 17.04
CA ARG A 86 -7.79 -3.48 17.24
C ARG A 86 -8.72 -2.86 16.20
N VAL A 87 -8.60 -3.30 14.96
CA VAL A 87 -9.47 -2.80 13.90
C VAL A 87 -10.92 -3.15 14.18
N ALA A 88 -11.17 -4.33 14.70
CA ALA A 88 -12.54 -4.75 15.03
C ALA A 88 -13.20 -3.79 16.00
N GLY A 89 -12.42 -3.13 16.84
CA GLY A 89 -12.99 -2.15 17.75
C GLY A 89 -13.13 -0.76 17.15
N GLU A 90 -12.53 -0.52 15.98
CA GLU A 90 -12.54 0.81 15.38
C GLU A 90 -13.52 0.92 14.22
N VAL A 91 -13.81 -0.14 13.52
CA VAL A 91 -14.71 -0.10 12.38
C VAL A 91 -15.92 -0.95 12.60
N ARG A 92 -17.02 -0.54 11.99
CA ARG A 92 -18.29 -1.26 12.18
C ARG A 92 -18.45 -2.24 11.05
N LEU A 93 -17.89 -3.41 11.23
CA LEU A 93 -18.08 -4.48 10.28
C LEU A 93 -18.61 -5.68 11.02
N LYS A 94 -19.38 -6.49 10.33
CA LYS A 94 -19.93 -7.68 10.93
C LYS A 94 -18.81 -8.57 11.42
N PHE A 95 -17.74 -8.69 10.62
CA PHE A 95 -16.57 -9.45 11.01
C PHE A 95 -15.37 -8.63 10.61
N ALA A 96 -14.34 -8.64 11.41
CA ALA A 96 -13.08 -8.02 11.02
C ALA A 96 -12.42 -8.91 9.97
N PRO A 97 -11.95 -8.36 8.87
CA PRO A 97 -11.32 -9.19 7.84
C PRO A 97 -9.96 -9.68 8.28
N ASP A 98 -9.52 -10.76 7.68
CA ASP A 98 -8.14 -11.19 7.86
C ASP A 98 -7.26 -10.22 7.12
N LEU A 99 -6.15 -9.84 7.74
CA LEU A 99 -5.25 -8.84 7.18
C LEU A 99 -4.01 -9.50 6.62
N LYS A 100 -3.54 -8.98 5.50
CA LYS A 100 -2.27 -9.39 4.92
C LYS A 100 -1.54 -8.12 4.56
N PHE A 101 -0.30 -7.98 4.99
CA PHE A 101 0.47 -6.78 4.71
C PHE A 101 1.46 -7.02 3.59
N GLU A 102 1.57 -6.06 2.70
CA GLU A 102 2.49 -6.13 1.56
C GLU A 102 3.11 -4.77 1.33
N ALA A 103 4.29 -4.76 0.76
CA ALA A 103 4.91 -3.51 0.39
C ALA A 103 4.20 -2.92 -0.81
N ASP A 104 3.97 -1.62 -0.77
CA ASP A 104 3.41 -0.93 -1.91
C ASP A 104 4.54 -0.59 -2.86
N THR A 105 4.61 -1.27 -3.98
CA THR A 105 5.68 -1.06 -4.95
C THR A 105 5.26 -0.13 -6.07
N SER A 106 4.11 0.50 -5.96
CA SER A 106 3.63 1.36 -7.04
C SER A 106 4.57 2.52 -7.30
N PHE A 107 5.19 3.07 -6.26
CA PHE A 107 6.15 4.14 -6.47
C PHE A 107 7.39 3.65 -7.20
N ASP A 108 7.89 2.48 -6.85
CA ASP A 108 9.04 1.90 -7.52
C ASP A 108 8.72 1.62 -8.97
N GLN A 109 7.54 1.12 -9.23
CA GLN A 109 7.12 0.85 -10.60
C GLN A 109 6.98 2.14 -11.39
N ALA A 110 6.45 3.17 -10.78
CA ALA A 110 6.32 4.46 -11.43
C ALA A 110 7.68 5.04 -11.76
N GLU A 111 8.61 4.91 -10.84
CA GLU A 111 9.97 5.38 -11.09
C GLU A 111 10.63 4.63 -12.22
N ARG A 112 10.44 3.31 -12.27
CA ARG A 112 10.99 2.54 -13.35
C ARG A 112 10.42 2.94 -14.68
N ILE A 113 9.12 3.17 -14.74
CA ILE A 113 8.47 3.59 -15.96
C ILE A 113 9.00 4.96 -16.36
N GLU A 114 9.14 5.85 -15.39
CA GLU A 114 9.67 7.18 -15.69
C GLU A 114 11.10 7.10 -16.20
N GLU A 115 11.90 6.25 -15.63
CA GLU A 115 13.25 6.09 -16.09
C GLU A 115 13.32 5.55 -17.51
N LEU A 116 12.45 4.61 -17.81
CA LEU A 116 12.39 4.07 -19.14
C LEU A 116 11.95 5.12 -20.13
N LEU A 117 10.92 5.89 -19.78
CA LEU A 117 10.46 6.94 -20.65
C LEU A 117 11.52 8.02 -20.85
N LYS A 118 12.25 8.31 -19.80
CA LYS A 118 13.30 9.29 -19.89
C LYS A 118 14.40 8.81 -20.80
N SER A 119 14.76 7.55 -20.71
CA SER A 119 15.75 6.99 -21.60
C SER A 119 15.32 7.07 -23.04
N ILE A 120 14.07 6.79 -23.33
CA ILE A 120 13.54 6.89 -24.67
C ILE A 120 13.54 8.33 -25.13
N HIS A 121 13.15 9.24 -24.27
CA HIS A 121 13.15 10.64 -24.61
C HIS A 121 14.56 11.18 -24.81
N ASP A 122 15.51 10.74 -24.05
CA ASP A 122 16.89 11.17 -24.21
C ASP A 122 17.40 10.69 -25.56
N ASP A 123 17.07 9.48 -25.97
CA ASP A 123 17.46 8.98 -27.25
C ASP A 123 16.82 9.81 -28.36
N ASP A 124 15.55 10.14 -28.20
CA ASP A 124 14.87 10.94 -29.19
C ASP A 124 15.45 12.35 -29.21
N ALA A 125 15.74 12.87 -28.08
CA ALA A 125 16.28 14.21 -27.99
C ALA A 125 17.65 14.28 -28.63
N ALA A 126 18.40 13.20 -28.60
CA ALA A 126 19.65 13.18 -29.26
C ALA A 126 19.47 13.27 -30.77
N GLN A 127 18.34 12.84 -31.24
CA GLN A 127 18.08 12.92 -32.64
C GLN A 127 17.30 14.11 -32.99
N ASP A 128 16.41 14.57 -32.16
CA ASP A 128 15.54 15.62 -32.44
C ASP A 128 15.84 16.78 -31.71
N SER A 129 15.18 17.78 -31.88
CA SER A 129 15.37 18.88 -31.12
C SER A 129 14.79 18.83 -29.89
N PRO A 130 15.18 19.51 -29.10
CA PRO A 130 14.80 19.47 -27.86
C PRO A 130 13.61 19.87 -27.37
N GLU A 131 12.93 20.34 -27.98
CA GLU A 131 11.83 20.74 -27.47
C GLU A 131 11.22 19.81 -26.75
N GLY A 132 11.52 18.83 -26.85
CA GLY A 132 10.86 17.96 -26.12
C GLY A 132 10.62 18.23 -24.80
N SER A 133 10.94 18.90 -24.52
CA SER A 133 10.72 19.12 -23.38
C SER A 133 9.55 19.17 -22.98
N HIS A 134 9.04 19.19 -22.89
CA HIS A 134 8.13 19.22 -22.33
C HIS A 134 7.69 18.47 -21.91
N GLY A 135 7.94 18.25 -21.69
CA GLY A 135 7.50 17.57 -21.25
C GLY A 135 7.10 17.53 -20.37
N SER A 136 6.99 17.72 -20.18
CA SER A 136 6.62 17.73 -19.38
C SER A 136 6.29 17.30 -19.19
#